data_d1adc3ee76759324508587e5419eaf60
#
_entry.id   d1adc3ee76759324508587e5419eaf60
#
_cell.length_a   1.000
_cell.length_b   1.000
_cell.length_c   1.000
_cell.angle_alpha   90.00
_cell.angle_beta   90.00
_cell.angle_gamma   90.00
#
_symmetry.space_group_name_H-M   'P 1'
#
loop_
_entity.id
_entity.type
_entity.pdbx_description
1 polymer ?
#
loop_
_entity_poly.entity_id
_entity_poly.type
_entity_poly.pdbx_seq_one_letter_code
_entity_poly.pdbx_strand_id
1 'polypeptide(L)' 'MKREKIHGFLVNFDETLKNTGIYYLQHDLEFEEARTFFEAARSEGKSHFEDDHERNFTLTYNRGDGTYDLEVR' A
#
# COMPACT_ATOMS: atom_id res chain seq x y z
N MET A 1 -13.02 -0.71 8.15
CA MET A 1 -11.88 -0.65 7.23
C MET A 1 -12.27 0.10 5.97
N LYS A 2 -11.41 0.94 5.47
CA LYS A 2 -11.65 1.71 4.25
C LYS A 2 -11.03 1.04 3.04
N ARG A 3 -11.54 1.40 1.85
CA ARG A 3 -10.97 0.96 0.59
C ARG A 3 -10.88 2.18 -0.33
N GLU A 4 -9.69 2.41 -0.88
CA GLU A 4 -9.49 3.50 -1.84
C GLU A 4 -8.61 3.02 -2.99
N LYS A 5 -8.78 3.68 -4.14
CA LYS A 5 -7.95 3.41 -5.31
C LYS A 5 -6.72 4.32 -5.24
N ILE A 6 -5.56 3.71 -5.09
CA ILE A 6 -4.28 4.40 -5.01
C ILE A 6 -3.49 4.08 -6.26
N HIS A 7 -3.27 5.07 -7.13
CA HIS A 7 -2.60 4.87 -8.42
C HIS A 7 -3.23 3.75 -9.27
N GLY A 8 -4.54 3.55 -9.15
CA GLY A 8 -5.24 2.50 -9.88
C GLY A 8 -5.32 1.17 -9.15
N PHE A 9 -4.68 1.03 -8.01
CA PHE A 9 -4.72 -0.19 -7.19
C PHE A 9 -5.71 -0.03 -6.05
N LEU A 10 -6.58 -1.01 -5.84
CA LEU A 10 -7.55 -0.99 -4.75
C LEU A 10 -6.88 -1.44 -3.46
N VAL A 11 -6.87 -0.58 -2.46
CA VAL A 11 -6.19 -0.83 -1.19
C VAL A 11 -7.18 -0.75 -0.04
N ASN A 12 -7.19 -1.78 0.80
CA ASN A 12 -7.96 -1.81 2.04
C ASN A 12 -7.03 -1.38 3.18
N PHE A 13 -7.52 -0.53 4.08
CA PHE A 13 -6.69 -0.03 5.17
C PHE A 13 -7.55 0.48 6.31
N ASP A 14 -6.95 0.54 7.50
CA ASP A 14 -7.57 1.17 8.66
C ASP A 14 -7.50 2.68 8.46
N GLU A 15 -8.56 3.40 8.87
CA GLU A 15 -8.62 4.86 8.71
C GLU A 15 -7.42 5.61 9.29
N THR A 16 -6.81 5.05 10.33
CA THR A 16 -5.63 5.67 10.95
C THR A 16 -4.45 5.76 10.00
N LEU A 17 -4.45 4.97 8.93
CA LEU A 17 -3.35 4.95 7.96
C LEU A 17 -3.55 5.92 6.80
N LYS A 18 -4.68 6.64 6.75
CA LYS A 18 -4.96 7.54 5.63
C LYS A 18 -3.93 8.66 5.52
N ASN A 19 -3.50 9.20 6.63
CA ASN A 19 -2.53 10.30 6.64
C ASN A 19 -1.09 9.83 6.88
N THR A 20 -0.86 8.53 6.83
CA THR A 20 0.48 7.95 6.99
C THR A 20 0.84 7.10 5.77
N GLY A 21 0.65 5.78 5.83
CA GLY A 21 1.05 4.89 4.72
C GLY A 21 0.31 5.16 3.41
N ILE A 22 -1.00 5.44 3.48
CA ILE A 22 -1.78 5.76 2.28
C ILE A 22 -1.33 7.08 1.68
N TYR A 23 -1.14 8.11 2.51
CA TYR A 23 -0.67 9.39 2.03
C TYR A 23 0.70 9.26 1.35
N TYR A 24 1.60 8.51 1.94
CA TYR A 24 2.93 8.27 1.38
C TYR A 24 2.83 7.63 -0.01
N LEU A 25 2.05 6.55 -0.14
CA LEU A 25 1.90 5.86 -1.43
C LEU A 25 1.25 6.76 -2.48
N GLN A 26 0.30 7.61 -2.08
CA GLN A 26 -0.50 8.41 -3.01
C GLN A 26 0.16 9.73 -3.39
N HIS A 27 0.79 10.41 -2.44
CA HIS A 27 1.28 11.77 -2.62
C HIS A 27 2.80 11.92 -2.62
N ASP A 28 3.50 11.14 -1.80
CA ASP A 28 4.96 11.25 -1.70
C ASP A 28 5.68 10.42 -2.77
N LEU A 29 5.04 9.35 -3.24
CA LEU A 29 5.58 8.53 -4.32
C LEU A 29 4.88 8.82 -5.64
N GLU A 30 5.64 8.84 -6.72
CA GLU A 30 5.07 8.89 -8.05
C GLU A 30 4.52 7.52 -8.40
N PHE A 31 3.70 7.46 -9.46
CA PHE A 31 3.06 6.22 -9.87
C PHE A 31 4.06 5.06 -10.02
N GLU A 32 5.17 5.30 -10.71
CA GLU A 32 6.15 4.23 -10.96
C GLU A 32 6.82 3.73 -9.69
N GLU A 33 7.06 4.62 -8.74
CA GLU A 33 7.64 4.24 -7.46
C GLU A 33 6.66 3.41 -6.64
N ALA A 34 5.40 3.87 -6.54
CA ALA A 34 4.37 3.13 -5.84
C ALA A 34 4.11 1.78 -6.49
N ARG A 35 4.06 1.75 -7.83
CA ARG A 35 3.83 0.52 -8.59
C ARG A 35 4.83 -0.57 -8.24
N THR A 36 6.08 -0.20 -7.97
CA THR A 36 7.10 -1.17 -7.58
C THR A 36 6.68 -1.97 -6.35
N PHE A 37 6.11 -1.30 -5.35
CA PHE A 37 5.65 -1.98 -4.14
C PHE A 37 4.42 -2.85 -4.41
N PHE A 38 3.49 -2.35 -5.23
CA PHE A 38 2.31 -3.13 -5.57
C PHE A 38 2.65 -4.37 -6.40
N GLU A 39 3.56 -4.25 -7.36
CA GLU A 39 3.98 -5.39 -8.16
C GLU A 39 4.75 -6.42 -7.32
N ALA A 40 5.59 -5.98 -6.40
CA ALA A 40 6.29 -6.89 -5.50
C ALA A 40 5.31 -7.65 -4.64
N ALA A 41 4.28 -6.98 -4.10
CA ALA A 41 3.26 -7.65 -3.31
C ALA A 41 2.49 -8.65 -4.14
N ARG A 42 2.15 -8.29 -5.37
CA ARG A 42 1.42 -9.19 -6.27
C ARG A 42 2.23 -10.43 -6.61
N SER A 43 3.51 -10.27 -6.86
CA SER A 43 4.40 -11.36 -7.24
C SER A 43 4.75 -12.27 -6.06
N GLU A 44 5.00 -11.69 -4.90
CA GLU A 44 5.53 -12.42 -3.74
C GLU A 44 4.51 -12.63 -2.62
N GLY A 45 3.31 -12.07 -2.75
CA GLY A 45 2.27 -12.15 -1.75
C GLY A 45 2.25 -10.95 -0.82
N LYS A 46 3.39 -10.36 -0.55
CA LYS A 46 3.49 -9.14 0.27
C LYS A 46 4.76 -8.40 -0.04
N SER A 47 4.77 -7.11 0.28
CA SER A 47 5.98 -6.28 0.23
C SER A 47 6.00 -5.37 1.45
N HIS A 48 7.18 -4.89 1.80
CA HIS A 48 7.38 -4.01 2.94
C HIS A 48 7.95 -2.69 2.44
N PHE A 49 7.55 -1.60 3.06
CA PHE A 49 8.15 -0.31 2.75
C PHE A 49 8.19 0.58 4.00
N GLU A 50 9.04 1.59 3.97
CA GLU A 50 9.20 2.56 5.04
C GLU A 50 8.88 3.94 4.46
N ASP A 51 8.12 4.76 5.20
CA ASP A 51 7.82 6.12 4.76
C ASP A 51 8.92 7.10 5.22
N ASP A 52 8.72 8.39 4.93
CA ASP A 52 9.71 9.42 5.26
C ASP A 52 9.86 9.70 6.76
N HIS A 53 9.01 9.08 7.56
CA HIS A 53 9.02 9.25 9.02
C HIS A 53 9.44 7.98 9.74
N GLU A 54 10.15 7.09 9.04
CA GLU A 54 10.65 5.83 9.60
C GLU A 54 9.55 4.88 10.07
N ARG A 55 8.33 5.04 9.56
CA ARG A 55 7.24 4.11 9.86
C ARG A 55 7.25 2.98 8.84
N ASN A 56 7.09 1.76 9.33
CA ASN A 56 7.16 0.56 8.50
C ASN A 56 5.77 0.01 8.22
N PHE A 57 5.55 -0.38 6.97
CA PHE A 57 4.26 -0.90 6.51
C PHE A 57 4.43 -2.19 5.73
N THR A 58 3.37 -3.00 5.72
CA THR A 58 3.29 -4.21 4.90
C THR A 58 2.11 -4.07 3.94
N LEU A 59 2.35 -4.34 2.68
CA LEU A 59 1.33 -4.37 1.64
C LEU A 59 1.15 -5.82 1.22
N THR A 60 -0.04 -6.37 1.43
CA THR A 60 -0.36 -7.76 1.13
C THR A 60 -1.32 -7.82 -0.06
N TYR A 61 -1.06 -8.72 -1.01
CA TYR A 61 -1.93 -8.90 -2.16
C TYR A 61 -2.97 -9.99 -1.89
N ASN A 62 -4.23 -9.68 -2.21
CA ASN A 62 -5.35 -10.61 -2.05
C ASN A 62 -5.70 -11.21 -3.41
N ARG A 63 -5.26 -12.44 -3.65
CA ARG A 63 -5.47 -13.10 -4.95
C ARG A 63 -6.94 -13.32 -5.30
N GLY A 64 -7.79 -13.43 -4.28
CA GLY A 64 -9.20 -13.73 -4.51
C GLY A 64 -9.95 -12.62 -5.24
N ASP A 65 -9.61 -11.36 -4.96
CA ASP A 65 -10.32 -10.22 -5.55
C ASP A 65 -9.42 -9.17 -6.17
N GLY A 66 -8.11 -9.38 -6.14
CA GLY A 66 -7.17 -8.44 -6.76
C GLY A 66 -6.94 -7.16 -5.97
N THR A 67 -7.29 -7.14 -4.69
CA THR A 67 -7.06 -5.98 -3.85
C THR A 67 -5.80 -6.13 -3.00
N TYR A 68 -5.43 -5.07 -2.31
CA TYR A 68 -4.27 -5.05 -1.44
C TYR A 68 -4.68 -4.61 -0.05
N ASP A 69 -4.03 -5.16 0.97
CA ASP A 69 -4.22 -4.73 2.35
C ASP A 69 -2.97 -4.00 2.82
N LEU A 70 -3.15 -2.82 3.39
CA LEU A 70 -2.07 -2.05 3.99
C LEU A 70 -2.15 -2.15 5.50
N GLU A 71 -1.05 -2.53 6.12
CA GLU A 71 -0.97 -2.67 7.57
C GLU A 71 0.33 -2.07 8.09
N VAL A 72 0.30 -1.63 9.35
CA VAL A 72 1.52 -1.21 10.05
C VAL A 72 2.31 -2.47 10.37
N ARG A 73 3.59 -2.41 10.10
CA ARG A 73 4.48 -3.52 10.35
C ARG A 73 4.98 -3.56 11.79
#